data_006e7e6ec79d607a91783142458511de
#
_entry.id   006e7e6ec79d607a91783142458511de
#
_cell.length_a   1.000
_cell.length_b   1.000
_cell.length_c   1.000
_cell.angle_alpha   90.00
_cell.angle_beta   90.00
_cell.angle_gamma   90.00
#
_symmetry.space_group_name_H-M   'P 1'
#
loop_
_entity.id
_entity.type
_entity.pdbx_description
1 polymer ?
#
loop_
_entity_poly.entity_id
_entity_poly.type
_entity_poly.pdbx_seq_one_letter_code
_entity_poly.pdbx_strand_id
1 'polypeptide(L)' 'MLKIEKYLQENGESKTNTIAEYLGLSPARTRKILSQMDSLEAIGTNTNRRYRLKNNSN' A
#
# COMPACT_ATOMS: atom_id res chain seq x y z
N MET A 1 -1.26 3.22 9.32
CA MET A 1 -2.02 2.10 9.80
C MET A 1 -1.18 0.86 9.90
N LEU A 2 -1.10 0.34 11.10
CA LEU A 2 -0.22 -0.79 11.35
C LEU A 2 -0.59 -2.01 10.51
N LYS A 3 -1.87 -2.20 10.26
CA LYS A 3 -2.32 -3.36 9.52
C LYS A 3 -1.76 -3.38 8.10
N ILE A 4 -1.77 -2.24 7.45
CA ILE A 4 -1.25 -2.13 6.09
C ILE A 4 0.26 -2.30 6.10
N GLU A 5 0.92 -1.65 7.05
CA GLU A 5 2.37 -1.73 7.14
C GLU A 5 2.83 -3.16 7.37
N LYS A 6 2.14 -3.85 8.25
CA LYS A 6 2.50 -5.23 8.51
C LYS A 6 2.27 -6.11 7.29
N TYR A 7 1.18 -5.89 6.58
CA TYR A 7 0.91 -6.65 5.38
C TYR A 7 2.01 -6.47 4.34
N LEU A 8 2.42 -5.22 4.12
CA LEU A 8 3.46 -4.94 3.16
C LEU A 8 4.82 -5.45 3.61
N GLN A 9 5.03 -5.45 4.92
CA GLN A 9 6.28 -5.96 5.46
C GLN A 9 6.43 -7.45 5.20
N GLU A 10 5.32 -8.18 5.26
CA GLU A 10 5.35 -9.62 5.08
C GLU A 10 5.25 -10.04 3.63
N ASN A 11 4.56 -9.24 2.82
CA ASN A 11 4.28 -9.64 1.43
C ASN A 11 5.03 -8.82 0.40
N GLY A 12 5.70 -7.76 0.82
CA GLY A 12 6.39 -6.90 -0.13
C GLY A 12 5.43 -5.99 -0.84
N GLU A 13 5.86 -5.43 -1.97
CA GLU A 13 5.02 -4.50 -2.70
C GLU A 13 3.75 -5.18 -3.18
N SER A 14 2.66 -4.45 -3.12
CA SER A 14 1.35 -4.99 -3.46
C SER A 14 0.54 -3.95 -4.21
N LYS A 15 -0.34 -4.42 -5.08
CA LYS A 15 -1.22 -3.53 -5.82
C LYS A 15 -2.33 -3.00 -4.92
N THR A 16 -2.87 -1.85 -5.32
CA THR A 16 -3.96 -1.26 -4.56
C THR A 16 -5.12 -2.24 -4.38
N ASN A 17 -5.48 -2.94 -5.44
CA ASN A 17 -6.59 -3.88 -5.34
C ASN A 17 -6.32 -4.99 -4.34
N THR A 18 -5.10 -5.48 -4.33
CA THR A 18 -4.73 -6.53 -3.38
C THR A 18 -4.86 -6.04 -1.95
N ILE A 19 -4.38 -4.84 -1.71
CA ILE A 19 -4.47 -4.26 -0.37
C ILE A 19 -5.92 -4.00 0.00
N ALA A 20 -6.71 -3.54 -0.97
CA ALA A 20 -8.12 -3.28 -0.73
C ALA A 20 -8.85 -4.55 -0.30
N GLU A 21 -8.56 -5.66 -0.97
CA GLU A 21 -9.18 -6.93 -0.59
C GLU A 21 -8.78 -7.35 0.81
N TYR A 22 -7.53 -7.14 1.13
CA TYR A 22 -7.05 -7.48 2.46
C TYR A 22 -7.77 -6.67 3.53
N LEU A 23 -8.04 -5.40 3.24
CA LEU A 23 -8.70 -4.52 4.20
C LEU A 23 -10.22 -4.64 4.18
N GLY A 24 -10.77 -5.21 3.11
CA GLY A 24 -12.21 -5.25 2.96
C GLY A 24 -12.79 -3.90 2.57
N LEU A 25 -12.02 -3.10 1.85
CA LEU A 25 -12.44 -1.77 1.43
C LEU A 25 -12.44 -1.67 -0.08
N SER A 26 -13.08 -0.62 -0.59
CA SER A 26 -13.04 -0.37 -2.03
C SER A 26 -11.65 0.11 -2.42
N PRO A 27 -11.26 -0.11 -3.69
CA PRO A 27 -9.95 0.38 -4.14
C PRO A 27 -9.80 1.89 -4.01
N ALA A 28 -10.86 2.64 -4.27
CA ALA A 28 -10.79 4.09 -4.17
C ALA A 28 -10.50 4.54 -2.75
N ARG A 29 -11.19 3.92 -1.79
CA ARG A 29 -10.98 4.27 -0.40
C ARG A 29 -9.59 3.84 0.06
N THR A 30 -9.17 2.68 -0.38
CA THR A 30 -7.84 2.19 -0.03
C THR A 30 -6.76 3.12 -0.57
N ARG A 31 -6.92 3.57 -1.81
CA ARG A 31 -5.95 4.46 -2.41
C ARG A 31 -5.83 5.75 -1.62
N LYS A 32 -6.96 6.26 -1.14
CA LYS A 32 -6.95 7.48 -0.35
C LYS A 32 -6.18 7.29 0.95
N ILE A 33 -6.41 6.16 1.59
CA ILE A 33 -5.69 5.86 2.82
C ILE A 33 -4.20 5.73 2.56
N LEU A 34 -3.83 5.01 1.50
CA LEU A 34 -2.43 4.78 1.19
C LEU A 34 -1.71 6.08 0.87
N SER A 35 -2.39 7.02 0.21
CA SER A 35 -1.76 8.26 -0.16
C SER A 35 -1.48 9.15 1.05
N GLN A 36 -2.13 8.89 2.16
CA GLN A 36 -1.92 9.65 3.38
C GLN A 36 -0.88 9.05 4.30
N MET A 37 -0.34 7.89 3.92
CA MET A 37 0.63 7.21 4.76
C MET A 37 2.03 7.57 4.30
N ASP A 38 2.78 8.24 5.15
CA ASP A 38 4.14 8.65 4.83
C ASP A 38 5.11 7.48 4.79
N SER A 39 4.76 6.39 5.42
CA SER A 39 5.65 5.24 5.47
C SER A 39 5.60 4.40 4.20
N LEU A 40 4.75 4.76 3.25
CA LEU A 40 4.61 3.99 2.02
C LEU A 40 5.13 4.76 0.83
N GLU A 41 5.54 4.01 -0.18
CA GLU A 41 6.05 4.54 -1.42
C GLU A 41 5.24 3.96 -2.57
N ALA A 42 4.77 4.82 -3.48
CA ALA A 42 4.04 4.37 -4.65
C ALA A 42 5.00 4.09 -5.78
N ILE A 43 4.84 2.95 -6.43
CA ILE A 43 5.68 2.53 -7.53
C ILE A 43 4.82 2.27 -8.75
N GLY A 44 5.35 2.58 -9.92
CA GLY A 44 4.61 2.37 -11.14
C GLY A 44 3.63 3.47 -11.42
N THR A 45 2.82 3.30 -12.44
CA THR A 45 1.88 4.32 -12.86
C THR A 45 0.51 3.73 -13.12
N ASN A 46 -0.51 4.53 -12.86
CA ASN A 46 -1.89 4.19 -13.20
C ASN A 46 -2.26 2.78 -12.78
N THR A 47 -2.59 1.93 -13.75
CA THR A 47 -3.11 0.60 -13.45
C THR A 47 -2.05 -0.32 -12.85
N ASN A 48 -0.79 0.01 -13.03
CA ASN A 48 0.29 -0.81 -12.51
C ASN A 48 0.86 -0.27 -11.22
N ARG A 49 0.16 0.65 -10.59
CA ARG A 49 0.67 1.25 -9.36
C ARG A 49 0.67 0.23 -8.23
N ARG A 50 1.79 0.17 -7.54
CA ARG A 50 1.94 -0.67 -6.36
C ARG A 50 2.45 0.17 -5.22
N TYR A 51 2.28 -0.34 -4.02
CA TYR A 51 2.75 0.34 -2.83
C TYR A 51 3.66 -0.58 -2.06
N ARG A 52 4.66 0.01 -1.44
CA ARG A 52 5.57 -0.75 -0.59
C ARG A 52 6.00 0.14 0.57
N LEU A 53 6.55 -0.48 1.59
CA LEU A 53 7.08 0.28 2.69
C LEU A 53 8.36 0.98 2.24
N LYS A 54 8.51 2.22 2.64
CA LYS A 54 9.77 2.91 2.41
C LYS A 54 10.84 2.24 3.24
N ASN A 55 11.93 1.96 2.61
CA ASN A 55 13.02 1.34 3.33
C ASN A 55 13.93 2.44 3.86
N ASN A 56 13.68 2.83 5.08
CA ASN A 56 14.40 3.92 5.65
C ASN A 56 15.54 3.51 6.48
N SER A 57 15.99 2.40 6.32
CA SER A 57 17.05 2.00 7.15
C SER A 57 18.17 2.95 7.01
N ASN A 58 18.06 3.40 7.00
CA ASN A 58 19.04 4.14 6.99
C ASN A 58 19.43 4.29 7.57
#